data_77613fbb405ec022daf3995fe02e37c6
#
_entry.id   77613fbb405ec022daf3995fe02e37c6
#
_cell.length_a   1.000
_cell.length_b   1.000
_cell.length_c   1.000
_cell.angle_alpha   90.00
_cell.angle_beta   90.00
_cell.angle_gamma   90.00
#
_symmetry.space_group_name_H-M   'P 1'
#
loop_
_entity.id
_entity.type
_entity.pdbx_description
1 polymer ?
#
loop_
_entity_poly.entity_id
_entity_poly.type
_entity_poly.pdbx_seq_one_letter_code
_entity_poly.pdbx_strand_id
1 'polypeptide(L)'
;WRRFVYSGLKRFFKSADTGQIYQLPDEWQILKDRKQFILTRKNSRRRKPITVSPRIKIETDDFIFTWKTDCIGKSFSSDRETEIIDANKINQTMKLRPWEPGDRFHPFGMNGTKKISDYLIDEKVDRYTKDNQWVLVNRESIIWVCGRRISDEVKVTPETTQFAELSFHHIVG
;
A
#
# COMPACT_ATOMS: atom_id res chain seq x y z
N TRP A 1 12.30 23.47 27.88
CA TRP A 1 11.77 22.80 26.71
C TRP A 1 11.68 21.27 26.90
N ARG A 2 12.74 20.60 27.35
CA ARG A 2 12.76 19.14 27.60
C ARG A 2 11.73 18.67 28.64
N ARG A 3 11.49 19.42 29.72
CA ARG A 3 10.48 19.07 30.74
C ARG A 3 9.04 19.07 30.19
N PHE A 4 8.67 20.01 29.35
CA PHE A 4 7.33 20.13 28.76
C PHE A 4 7.05 18.97 27.79
N VAL A 5 8.00 18.63 26.93
CA VAL A 5 7.87 17.49 25.99
C VAL A 5 7.72 16.19 26.78
N TYR A 6 8.49 16.01 27.84
CA TYR A 6 8.47 14.79 28.65
C TYR A 6 7.14 14.60 29.40
N SER A 7 6.58 15.66 29.99
CA SER A 7 5.30 15.58 30.70
C SER A 7 4.11 15.33 29.76
N GLY A 8 4.12 15.96 28.60
CA GLY A 8 3.13 15.74 27.55
C GLY A 8 3.18 14.31 26.99
N LEU A 9 4.38 13.81 26.72
CA LEU A 9 4.60 12.46 26.23
C LEU A 9 4.13 11.40 27.26
N LYS A 10 4.45 11.61 28.55
CA LYS A 10 4.00 10.71 29.62
C LYS A 10 2.47 10.66 29.74
N ARG A 11 1.78 11.81 29.59
CA ARG A 11 0.33 11.87 29.54
C ARG A 11 -0.23 11.16 28.31
N PHE A 12 0.36 11.39 27.13
CA PHE A 12 -0.03 10.74 25.88
C PHE A 12 0.03 9.20 26.01
N PHE A 13 1.11 8.65 26.52
CA PHE A 13 1.24 7.19 26.71
C PHE A 13 0.21 6.61 27.69
N LYS A 14 -0.28 7.40 28.66
CA LYS A 14 -1.27 6.94 29.66
C LYS A 14 -2.71 7.03 29.19
N SER A 15 -3.05 8.02 28.37
CA SER A 15 -4.45 8.38 28.10
C SER A 15 -4.79 8.58 26.63
N ALA A 16 -3.87 8.26 25.70
CA ALA A 16 -4.15 8.44 24.29
C ALA A 16 -5.13 7.38 23.76
N ASP A 17 -6.11 7.82 23.00
CA ASP A 17 -7.01 6.97 22.24
C ASP A 17 -6.37 6.53 20.91
N THR A 18 -6.87 5.42 20.39
CA THR A 18 -6.44 4.90 19.07
C THR A 18 -6.63 5.96 17.98
N GLY A 19 -5.60 6.18 17.18
CA GLY A 19 -5.58 7.19 16.13
C GLY A 19 -5.07 8.56 16.55
N GLN A 20 -4.84 8.81 17.84
CA GLN A 20 -4.23 10.06 18.29
C GLN A 20 -2.74 10.11 17.95
N ILE A 21 -2.25 11.32 17.66
CA ILE A 21 -0.86 11.59 17.29
C ILE A 21 -0.26 12.59 18.26
N TYR A 22 0.92 12.27 18.78
CA TYR A 22 1.77 13.20 19.54
C TYR A 22 2.92 13.66 18.67
N GLN A 23 3.03 14.98 18.48
CA GLN A 23 4.12 15.57 17.68
C GLN A 23 5.38 15.68 18.54
N LEU A 24 6.50 15.26 17.96
CA LEU A 24 7.85 15.38 18.49
C LEU A 24 8.68 16.38 17.65
N PRO A 25 9.84 16.82 18.16
CA PRO A 25 10.80 17.60 17.36
C PRO A 25 11.27 16.87 16.11
N ASP A 26 11.84 17.63 15.17
CA ASP A 26 12.48 17.12 13.94
C ASP A 26 11.55 16.25 13.07
N GLU A 27 10.26 16.67 13.00
CA GLU A 27 9.21 16.00 12.23
C GLU A 27 8.86 14.57 12.71
N TRP A 28 9.37 14.15 13.87
CA TRP A 28 8.95 12.91 14.48
C TRP A 28 7.54 13.00 15.07
N GLN A 29 6.83 11.91 15.06
CA GLN A 29 5.53 11.77 15.69
C GLN A 29 5.34 10.36 16.25
N ILE A 30 4.51 10.26 17.28
CA ILE A 30 4.06 8.99 17.84
C ILE A 30 2.57 8.86 17.55
N LEU A 31 2.19 7.82 16.84
CA LEU A 31 0.81 7.42 16.61
C LEU A 31 0.41 6.37 17.63
N LYS A 32 -0.71 6.57 18.32
CA LYS A 32 -1.35 5.50 19.10
C LYS A 32 -2.17 4.62 18.16
N ASP A 33 -1.73 3.40 17.98
CA ASP A 33 -2.51 2.37 17.31
C ASP A 33 -2.96 1.31 18.33
N ARG A 34 -4.16 0.82 18.22
CA ARG A 34 -4.81 -0.21 19.06
C ARG A 34 -3.98 -0.65 20.29
N LYS A 35 -3.01 -1.54 20.11
CA LYS A 35 -2.19 -2.12 21.18
C LYS A 35 -0.75 -1.62 21.23
N GLN A 36 -0.36 -0.71 20.33
CA GLN A 36 1.02 -0.24 20.19
C GLN A 36 1.12 1.26 19.95
N PHE A 37 2.33 1.79 20.09
CA PHE A 37 2.69 3.13 19.69
C PHE A 37 3.69 3.03 18.55
N ILE A 38 3.40 3.72 17.45
CA ILE A 38 4.24 3.74 16.25
C ILE A 38 5.01 5.06 16.24
N LEU A 39 6.33 4.99 16.36
CA LEU A 39 7.22 6.13 16.18
C LEU A 39 7.54 6.27 14.68
N THR A 40 7.24 7.41 14.10
CA THR A 40 7.47 7.65 12.69
C THR A 40 7.78 9.12 12.43
N ARG A 41 8.35 9.44 11.29
CA ARG A 41 8.46 10.83 10.81
C ARG A 41 7.17 11.25 10.13
N LYS A 42 6.79 12.51 10.32
CA LYS A 42 5.71 13.12 9.54
C LYS A 42 6.15 13.11 8.09
N ASN A 43 5.47 12.32 7.29
CA ASN A 43 5.80 12.20 5.87
C ASN A 43 5.29 13.47 5.15
N SER A 44 6.09 14.54 5.22
CA SER A 44 5.78 15.82 4.55
C SER A 44 6.10 15.79 3.06
N ARG A 45 6.81 14.76 2.58
CA ARG A 45 7.09 14.61 1.15
C ARG A 45 5.83 14.10 0.44
N ARG A 46 5.22 14.94 -0.37
CA ARG A 46 4.24 14.48 -1.37
C ARG A 46 4.92 13.40 -2.21
N ARG A 47 4.54 12.15 -1.98
CA ARG A 47 5.02 11.02 -2.78
C ARG A 47 4.51 11.21 -4.20
N LYS A 48 5.44 11.35 -5.15
CA LYS A 48 5.10 11.52 -6.55
C LYS A 48 4.73 10.17 -7.18
N PRO A 49 3.81 10.15 -8.14
CA PRO A 49 3.58 8.97 -8.95
C PRO A 49 4.86 8.53 -9.67
N ILE A 50 5.07 7.23 -9.75
CA ILE A 50 6.20 6.60 -10.43
C ILE A 50 5.65 5.83 -11.62
N THR A 51 6.21 6.10 -12.81
CA THR A 51 5.89 5.30 -14.00
C THR A 51 6.66 3.99 -13.95
N VAL A 52 5.96 2.88 -14.16
CA VAL A 52 6.51 1.53 -14.14
C VAL A 52 6.26 0.81 -15.46
N SER A 53 7.18 -0.06 -15.85
CA SER A 53 7.13 -0.88 -17.08
C SER A 53 7.59 -2.30 -16.78
N PRO A 54 7.36 -3.26 -17.70
CA PRO A 54 7.82 -4.63 -17.51
C PRO A 54 9.32 -4.76 -17.24
N ARG A 55 9.68 -5.76 -16.46
CA ARG A 55 11.06 -6.10 -16.06
C ARG A 55 11.76 -5.02 -15.23
N ILE A 56 10.99 -4.18 -14.49
CA ILE A 56 11.52 -3.16 -13.61
C ILE A 56 11.66 -3.67 -12.17
N LYS A 57 12.70 -3.21 -11.49
CA LYS A 57 12.81 -3.19 -10.02
C LYS A 57 12.95 -1.75 -9.59
N ILE A 58 12.09 -1.30 -8.69
CA ILE A 58 12.16 0.02 -8.04
C ILE A 58 12.46 -0.24 -6.58
N GLU A 59 13.46 0.45 -6.06
CA GLU A 59 13.84 0.41 -4.65
C GLU A 59 13.88 1.85 -4.14
N THR A 60 13.17 2.09 -3.05
CA THR A 60 13.07 3.38 -2.37
C THR A 60 13.33 3.17 -0.88
N ASP A 61 13.37 4.24 -0.10
CA ASP A 61 13.48 4.14 1.36
C ASP A 61 12.24 3.48 2.01
N ASP A 62 11.10 3.48 1.31
CA ASP A 62 9.81 3.04 1.84
C ASP A 62 9.38 1.64 1.36
N PHE A 63 9.81 1.24 0.15
CA PHE A 63 9.38 -0.03 -0.45
C PHE A 63 10.29 -0.52 -1.59
N ILE A 64 10.15 -1.80 -1.91
CA ILE A 64 10.66 -2.44 -3.13
C ILE A 64 9.46 -2.89 -3.96
N PHE A 65 9.42 -2.46 -5.23
CA PHE A 65 8.43 -2.93 -6.21
C PHE A 65 9.14 -3.65 -7.36
N THR A 66 8.60 -4.79 -7.79
CA THR A 66 9.07 -5.48 -8.99
C THR A 66 7.93 -5.84 -9.92
N TRP A 67 8.22 -5.81 -11.22
CA TRP A 67 7.33 -6.30 -12.26
C TRP A 67 8.11 -7.24 -13.18
N LYS A 68 7.82 -8.54 -13.09
CA LYS A 68 8.42 -9.58 -13.93
C LYS A 68 7.42 -10.07 -14.97
N THR A 69 7.92 -10.43 -16.13
CA THR A 69 7.18 -11.06 -17.24
C THR A 69 7.64 -12.50 -17.42
N ASP A 70 6.95 -13.24 -18.27
CA ASP A 70 7.32 -14.61 -18.65
C ASP A 70 7.32 -15.60 -17.46
N CYS A 71 6.38 -15.41 -16.54
CA CYS A 71 6.26 -16.21 -15.30
C CYS A 71 5.46 -17.49 -15.54
N ILE A 72 5.86 -18.32 -16.51
CA ILE A 72 5.18 -19.57 -16.83
C ILE A 72 5.36 -20.58 -15.69
N GLY A 73 4.26 -21.18 -15.23
CA GLY A 73 4.29 -22.36 -14.36
C GLY A 73 4.55 -22.08 -12.86
N LYS A 74 4.51 -20.83 -12.41
CA LYS A 74 4.61 -20.53 -10.98
C LYS A 74 3.26 -20.77 -10.28
N SER A 75 3.31 -21.52 -9.21
CA SER A 75 2.21 -21.68 -8.25
C SER A 75 1.79 -20.31 -7.73
N PHE A 76 0.48 -20.06 -7.61
CA PHE A 76 -0.04 -18.88 -6.94
C PHE A 76 0.57 -18.80 -5.54
N SER A 77 1.34 -17.74 -5.27
CA SER A 77 1.85 -17.49 -3.94
C SER A 77 0.67 -17.18 -3.01
N SER A 78 0.68 -17.76 -1.82
CA SER A 78 -0.23 -17.35 -0.74
C SER A 78 0.21 -16.02 -0.10
N ASP A 79 1.33 -15.45 -0.57
CA ASP A 79 1.88 -14.20 -0.11
C ASP A 79 1.15 -13.03 -0.76
N ARG A 80 0.48 -12.22 0.05
CA ARG A 80 -0.24 -11.01 -0.41
C ARG A 80 0.68 -9.92 -0.98
N GLU A 81 1.98 -10.01 -0.74
CA GLU A 81 2.98 -9.08 -1.25
C GLU A 81 3.39 -9.40 -2.69
N THR A 82 3.03 -10.60 -3.19
CA THR A 82 3.31 -11.04 -4.56
C THR A 82 2.04 -11.56 -5.22
N GLU A 83 1.71 -10.99 -6.36
CA GLU A 83 0.52 -11.34 -7.13
C GLU A 83 0.87 -11.71 -8.57
N ILE A 84 0.15 -12.69 -9.13
CA ILE A 84 0.22 -13.03 -10.54
C ILE A 84 -1.06 -12.54 -11.20
N ILE A 85 -0.91 -11.77 -12.28
CA ILE A 85 -2.00 -11.16 -13.01
C ILE A 85 -1.97 -11.53 -14.50
N ASP A 86 -3.09 -11.34 -15.15
CA ASP A 86 -3.23 -11.49 -16.60
C ASP A 86 -2.58 -10.31 -17.32
N ALA A 87 -1.41 -10.56 -17.92
CA ALA A 87 -0.65 -9.54 -18.63
C ALA A 87 -1.30 -9.10 -19.95
N ASN A 88 -2.26 -9.87 -20.49
CA ASN A 88 -3.03 -9.47 -21.67
C ASN A 88 -3.96 -8.27 -21.39
N LYS A 89 -4.30 -8.04 -20.10
CA LYS A 89 -5.25 -7.00 -19.67
C LYS A 89 -4.60 -5.70 -19.24
N ILE A 90 -3.27 -5.63 -19.23
CA ILE A 90 -2.53 -4.46 -18.76
C ILE A 90 -1.69 -3.82 -19.88
N ASN A 91 -1.42 -2.53 -19.71
CA ASN A 91 -0.53 -1.80 -20.60
C ASN A 91 0.93 -2.04 -20.24
N GLN A 92 1.82 -1.78 -21.21
CA GLN A 92 3.28 -1.80 -20.99
C GLN A 92 3.77 -0.67 -20.08
N THR A 93 2.90 0.29 -19.74
CA THR A 93 3.22 1.40 -18.86
C THR A 93 2.07 1.61 -17.88
N MET A 94 2.40 1.58 -16.60
CA MET A 94 1.44 1.80 -15.50
C MET A 94 1.97 2.87 -14.54
N LYS A 95 1.12 3.32 -13.62
CA LYS A 95 1.49 4.29 -12.58
C LYS A 95 1.39 3.66 -11.20
N LEU A 96 2.49 3.69 -10.46
CA LEU A 96 2.52 3.38 -9.04
C LEU A 96 2.40 4.70 -8.28
N ARG A 97 1.37 4.87 -7.44
CA ARG A 97 1.11 6.09 -6.69
C ARG A 97 0.50 5.83 -5.31
N PRO A 98 0.60 6.77 -4.38
CA PRO A 98 -0.25 6.73 -3.19
C PRO A 98 -1.72 6.72 -3.57
N TRP A 99 -2.54 6.04 -2.78
CA TRP A 99 -3.98 6.14 -2.92
C TRP A 99 -4.49 7.53 -2.54
N GLU A 100 -5.64 7.92 -3.07
CA GLU A 100 -6.25 9.22 -2.84
C GLU A 100 -7.70 9.06 -2.36
N PRO A 101 -8.22 10.03 -1.56
CA PRO A 101 -9.64 10.03 -1.21
C PRO A 101 -10.53 10.01 -2.44
N GLY A 102 -11.48 9.08 -2.48
CA GLY A 102 -12.35 8.87 -3.64
C GLY A 102 -11.93 7.71 -4.54
N ASP A 103 -10.70 7.22 -4.43
CA ASP A 103 -10.24 6.04 -5.18
C ASP A 103 -11.13 4.82 -4.95
N ARG A 104 -11.43 4.12 -6.05
CA ARG A 104 -12.24 2.91 -6.07
C ARG A 104 -11.55 1.84 -6.92
N PHE A 105 -11.79 0.58 -6.60
CA PHE A 105 -11.37 -0.55 -7.41
C PHE A 105 -12.41 -1.68 -7.30
N HIS A 106 -12.29 -2.67 -8.14
CA HIS A 106 -13.11 -3.88 -8.09
C HIS A 106 -12.30 -5.02 -7.43
N PRO A 107 -12.42 -5.26 -6.12
CA PRO A 107 -11.57 -6.25 -5.44
C PRO A 107 -11.77 -7.65 -6.02
N PHE A 108 -10.70 -8.39 -6.25
CA PHE A 108 -10.76 -9.77 -6.73
C PHE A 108 -11.66 -10.64 -5.85
N GLY A 109 -12.60 -11.34 -6.50
CA GLY A 109 -13.56 -12.22 -5.83
C GLY A 109 -14.72 -11.51 -5.15
N MET A 110 -14.92 -10.21 -5.38
CA MET A 110 -16.06 -9.46 -4.87
C MET A 110 -16.93 -8.94 -6.02
N ASN A 111 -18.23 -8.81 -5.77
CA ASN A 111 -19.14 -8.17 -6.71
C ASN A 111 -19.12 -6.65 -6.54
N GLY A 112 -18.88 -5.93 -7.66
CA GLY A 112 -18.92 -4.48 -7.71
C GLY A 112 -17.66 -3.77 -7.19
N THR A 113 -17.70 -2.45 -7.20
CA THR A 113 -16.57 -1.59 -6.83
C THR A 113 -16.64 -1.18 -5.37
N LYS A 114 -15.46 -1.04 -4.74
CA LYS A 114 -15.31 -0.61 -3.36
C LYS A 114 -14.36 0.59 -3.27
N LYS A 115 -14.65 1.54 -2.38
CA LYS A 115 -13.69 2.61 -2.07
C LYS A 115 -12.46 2.02 -1.41
N ILE A 116 -11.27 2.50 -1.77
CA ILE A 116 -10.02 2.10 -1.13
C ILE A 116 -10.07 2.39 0.38
N SER A 117 -10.63 3.53 0.78
CA SER A 117 -10.82 3.89 2.19
C SER A 117 -11.57 2.81 2.98
N ASP A 118 -12.68 2.32 2.41
CA ASP A 118 -13.56 1.35 3.07
C ASP A 118 -12.92 -0.05 3.06
N TYR A 119 -12.26 -0.41 1.95
CA TYR A 119 -11.48 -1.64 1.87
C TYR A 119 -10.40 -1.70 2.97
N LEU A 120 -9.62 -0.62 3.14
CA LEU A 120 -8.57 -0.57 4.16
C LEU A 120 -9.12 -0.58 5.60
N ILE A 121 -10.32 -0.06 5.82
CA ILE A 121 -11.02 -0.15 7.12
C ILE A 121 -11.43 -1.60 7.41
N ASP A 122 -12.04 -2.26 6.44
CA ASP A 122 -12.52 -3.64 6.60
C ASP A 122 -11.36 -4.64 6.79
N GLU A 123 -10.23 -4.41 6.10
CA GLU A 123 -8.98 -5.14 6.32
C GLU A 123 -8.28 -4.76 7.64
N LYS A 124 -8.89 -3.86 8.45
CA LYS A 124 -8.37 -3.42 9.75
C LYS A 124 -6.96 -2.84 9.68
N VAL A 125 -6.65 -2.20 8.56
CA VAL A 125 -5.35 -1.54 8.35
C VAL A 125 -5.20 -0.39 9.35
N ASP A 126 -4.06 -0.31 10.02
CA ASP A 126 -3.75 0.78 10.92
C ASP A 126 -3.62 2.11 10.16
N ARG A 127 -3.76 3.22 10.90
CA ARG A 127 -3.77 4.56 10.29
C ARG A 127 -2.47 4.89 9.56
N TYR A 128 -1.33 4.53 10.13
CA TYR A 128 -0.04 4.81 9.51
C TYR A 128 0.12 4.10 8.17
N THR A 129 -0.15 2.80 8.15
CA THR A 129 -0.10 1.98 6.94
C THR A 129 -1.13 2.46 5.91
N LYS A 130 -2.34 2.85 6.35
CA LYS A 130 -3.37 3.42 5.48
C LYS A 130 -2.91 4.71 4.81
N ASP A 131 -2.31 5.64 5.56
CA ASP A 131 -1.81 6.92 5.03
C ASP A 131 -0.61 6.72 4.07
N ASN A 132 0.04 5.56 4.14
CA ASN A 132 1.20 5.19 3.31
C ASN A 132 0.90 4.12 2.24
N GLN A 133 -0.37 3.78 2.03
CA GLN A 133 -0.76 2.76 1.08
C GLN A 133 -0.51 3.22 -0.38
N TRP A 134 0.09 2.34 -1.17
CA TRP A 134 0.29 2.51 -2.60
C TRP A 134 -0.72 1.71 -3.41
N VAL A 135 -1.03 2.21 -4.60
CA VAL A 135 -1.87 1.55 -5.59
C VAL A 135 -1.18 1.52 -6.94
N LEU A 136 -1.41 0.47 -7.69
CA LEU A 136 -0.97 0.35 -9.07
C LEU A 136 -2.14 0.64 -10.00
N VAL A 137 -1.93 1.58 -10.91
CA VAL A 137 -2.96 2.10 -11.82
C VAL A 137 -2.60 1.75 -13.26
N ASN A 138 -3.52 1.07 -13.95
CA ASN A 138 -3.47 0.79 -15.38
C ASN A 138 -4.49 1.68 -16.09
N ARG A 139 -4.03 2.58 -16.96
CA ARG A 139 -4.88 3.66 -17.52
C ARG A 139 -5.49 4.50 -16.40
N GLU A 140 -6.78 4.35 -16.13
CA GLU A 140 -7.52 5.03 -15.08
C GLU A 140 -8.01 4.08 -13.97
N SER A 141 -7.89 2.77 -14.18
CA SER A 141 -8.34 1.75 -13.23
C SER A 141 -7.24 1.36 -12.24
N ILE A 142 -7.58 1.28 -10.97
CA ILE A 142 -6.71 0.72 -9.95
C ILE A 142 -6.79 -0.80 -10.06
N ILE A 143 -5.66 -1.42 -10.44
CA ILE A 143 -5.57 -2.87 -10.63
C ILE A 143 -4.99 -3.61 -9.43
N TRP A 144 -4.35 -2.90 -8.51
CA TRP A 144 -3.79 -3.50 -7.31
C TRP A 144 -3.70 -2.49 -6.17
N VAL A 145 -4.22 -2.86 -5.02
CA VAL A 145 -3.88 -2.25 -3.73
C VAL A 145 -2.62 -2.96 -3.27
N CYS A 146 -1.46 -2.33 -3.48
CA CYS A 146 -0.14 -2.95 -3.39
C CYS A 146 0.09 -3.65 -2.04
N GLY A 147 0.57 -4.90 -2.09
CA GLY A 147 0.76 -5.74 -0.92
C GLY A 147 -0.55 -6.23 -0.27
N ARG A 148 -1.70 -6.16 -0.98
CA ARG A 148 -3.01 -6.55 -0.42
C ARG A 148 -3.88 -7.34 -1.38
N ARG A 149 -4.52 -6.67 -2.35
CA ARG A 149 -5.51 -7.29 -3.22
C ARG A 149 -5.46 -6.71 -4.63
N ILE A 150 -5.45 -7.58 -5.63
CA ILE A 150 -5.64 -7.20 -7.03
C ILE A 150 -7.09 -6.87 -7.34
N SER A 151 -7.30 -6.18 -8.45
CA SER A 151 -8.62 -6.02 -9.06
C SER A 151 -9.04 -7.30 -9.78
N ASP A 152 -10.35 -7.58 -9.75
CA ASP A 152 -10.96 -8.66 -10.54
C ASP A 152 -10.73 -8.49 -12.05
N GLU A 153 -10.51 -7.26 -12.50
CA GLU A 153 -10.24 -6.93 -13.90
C GLU A 153 -8.98 -7.60 -14.47
N VAL A 154 -7.97 -7.83 -13.62
CA VAL A 154 -6.67 -8.38 -14.02
C VAL A 154 -6.42 -9.80 -13.51
N LYS A 155 -7.46 -10.45 -13.02
CA LYS A 155 -7.35 -11.84 -12.57
C LYS A 155 -6.94 -12.78 -13.70
N VAL A 156 -6.18 -13.78 -13.36
CA VAL A 156 -5.86 -14.90 -14.23
C VAL A 156 -7.12 -15.72 -14.47
N THR A 157 -7.34 -16.11 -15.71
CA THR A 157 -8.44 -16.98 -16.16
C THR A 157 -7.91 -18.12 -17.02
N PRO A 158 -8.69 -19.14 -17.36
CA PRO A 158 -8.27 -20.19 -18.28
C PRO A 158 -7.83 -19.69 -19.67
N GLU A 159 -8.28 -18.51 -20.07
CA GLU A 159 -7.96 -17.87 -21.36
C GLU A 159 -6.66 -17.02 -21.27
N THR A 160 -6.09 -16.83 -20.09
CA THR A 160 -4.85 -16.07 -19.90
C THR A 160 -3.69 -16.75 -20.58
N THR A 161 -3.02 -16.05 -21.50
CA THR A 161 -1.87 -16.56 -22.26
C THR A 161 -0.55 -15.91 -21.83
N GLN A 162 -0.62 -14.73 -21.21
CA GLN A 162 0.56 -14.02 -20.73
C GLN A 162 0.38 -13.65 -19.26
N PHE A 163 1.43 -13.86 -18.47
CA PHE A 163 1.41 -13.66 -17.03
C PHE A 163 2.41 -12.59 -16.63
N ALA A 164 2.04 -11.78 -15.67
CA ALA A 164 2.95 -10.87 -14.99
C ALA A 164 2.97 -11.16 -13.47
N GLU A 165 4.16 -11.21 -12.90
CA GLU A 165 4.38 -11.27 -11.45
C GLU A 165 4.69 -9.87 -10.96
N LEU A 166 3.88 -9.38 -10.04
CA LEU A 166 4.05 -8.10 -9.36
C LEU A 166 4.39 -8.36 -7.90
N SER A 167 5.41 -7.72 -7.36
CA SER A 167 5.66 -7.76 -5.91
C SER A 167 5.83 -6.37 -5.32
N PHE A 168 5.38 -6.20 -4.08
CA PHE A 168 5.49 -4.94 -3.34
C PHE A 168 5.78 -5.23 -1.88
N HIS A 169 6.99 -4.94 -1.45
CA HIS A 169 7.46 -5.16 -0.09
C HIS A 169 7.71 -3.83 0.59
N HIS A 170 7.05 -3.57 1.72
CA HIS A 170 7.36 -2.42 2.55
C HIS A 170 8.71 -2.63 3.24
N ILE A 171 9.58 -1.61 3.18
CA ILE A 171 10.78 -1.57 3.99
C ILE A 171 10.37 -0.99 5.34
N VAL A 172 10.44 -1.82 6.37
CA VAL A 172 10.25 -1.39 7.75
C VAL A 172 11.62 -0.90 8.24
N GLY A 173 11.76 0.41 8.37
CA GLY A 173 12.95 1.04 8.96
C GLY A 173 12.91 1.01 10.48
#